data_a3a9dccd53b4c370394cf7f4aef8641b
#
_entry.id   a3a9dccd53b4c370394cf7f4aef8641b
#
_cell.length_a   1.000
_cell.length_b   1.000
_cell.length_c   1.000
_cell.angle_alpha   90.00
_cell.angle_beta   90.00
_cell.angle_gamma   90.00
#
_symmetry.space_group_name_H-M   'P 1'
#
loop_
_entity.id
_entity.type
_entity.pdbx_description
1 polymer ?
#
loop_
_entity_poly.entity_id
_entity_poly.type
_entity_poly.pdbx_seq_one_letter_code
_entity_poly.pdbx_strand_id
1 'polypeptide(L)'
;WEHGVLSPAFAQQAGERLGATRGVLDTALREVGALRLLLEGAGGGGMGRLLARALGGGLSPLDRLEAALTSARLGVEFLWVFLGYDRPRTYLFLAQNQNEIRPTGGFIGYAARFTLDRGVVTDLVLHDSTEVDAPPYERNPQPPDFIYWYLWMERLLFRDANWNPHFPSSAAAVAEVYARWTGVSVDGVLAATKATILDVVGLFGDVSVPGHPGPLTRAVAEEYVEGQRPYTGRGRPGRSDTPCTGKRCFDEDLFFSLVERLRQGVPLPVRGALAALVGEQARRKNLLVHLFDPALAPLVWETGWNGAVRPVDHDYLMVVDNALPGHERKWASRSWEYRVHVAVDRPLEADLRLRYIHRGAPLQEVCRQADWRASTCYWNFFQVFLPRWATEIEAPPVPLHEGTERLAWGYTEGDSLRMVRHRGEGLTGLVEVGGYLTVEAGTVVTVPLRYRLAPEALRPLGEGRYLYRLLVQKQPGVDDDHYTVAVRLPEDATLLGATPSPTRVAGRWVVWRGTLTADATFEVLFRTP
;
A
#
# COMPACT_ATOMS: atom_id res chain seq x y z
N TRP A 1 -3.38 5.45 -32.09
CA TRP A 1 -2.95 6.25 -30.93
C TRP A 1 -1.89 7.30 -31.33
N GLU A 2 -2.15 8.07 -32.36
CA GLU A 2 -1.21 9.11 -32.84
C GLU A 2 -1.15 10.34 -31.95
N HIS A 3 -1.94 10.42 -30.86
CA HIS A 3 -2.01 11.59 -29.99
C HIS A 3 -2.00 11.14 -28.50
N GLY A 4 -0.90 11.46 -27.80
CA GLY A 4 -0.69 11.05 -26.39
C GLY A 4 -1.68 11.65 -25.38
N VAL A 5 -1.62 11.20 -24.12
CA VAL A 5 -2.45 11.63 -22.97
C VAL A 5 -2.31 13.15 -22.68
N LEU A 6 -1.17 13.74 -23.01
CA LEU A 6 -0.97 15.21 -23.03
C LEU A 6 -0.83 15.66 -24.48
N SER A 7 -1.41 16.80 -24.83
CA SER A 7 -1.16 17.36 -26.16
C SER A 7 0.34 17.59 -26.33
N PRO A 8 0.94 17.33 -27.51
CA PRO A 8 2.38 17.51 -27.74
C PRO A 8 2.88 18.89 -27.35
N ALA A 9 2.08 19.93 -27.62
CA ALA A 9 2.40 21.32 -27.25
C ALA A 9 2.44 21.52 -25.72
N PHE A 10 1.51 20.91 -24.97
CA PHE A 10 1.51 20.98 -23.50
C PHE A 10 2.67 20.19 -22.92
N ALA A 11 2.96 19.01 -23.48
CA ALA A 11 4.10 18.17 -23.05
C ALA A 11 5.42 18.91 -23.27
N GLN A 12 5.61 19.54 -24.43
CA GLN A 12 6.80 20.36 -24.69
C GLN A 12 6.92 21.50 -23.68
N GLN A 13 5.86 22.28 -23.46
CA GLN A 13 5.87 23.40 -22.51
C GLN A 13 6.13 22.92 -21.07
N ALA A 14 5.60 21.76 -20.68
CA ALA A 14 5.85 21.16 -19.38
C ALA A 14 7.34 20.78 -19.23
N GLY A 15 7.96 20.19 -20.25
CA GLY A 15 9.38 19.86 -20.27
C GLY A 15 10.27 21.08 -20.15
N GLU A 16 10.01 22.14 -20.91
CA GLU A 16 10.73 23.41 -20.82
C GLU A 16 10.65 24.03 -19.42
N ARG A 17 9.46 24.01 -18.80
CA ARG A 17 9.26 24.52 -17.43
C ARG A 17 9.95 23.65 -16.39
N LEU A 18 9.87 22.33 -16.49
CA LEU A 18 10.56 21.42 -15.58
C LEU A 18 12.08 21.61 -15.68
N GLY A 19 12.62 21.70 -16.89
CA GLY A 19 14.06 21.96 -17.11
C GLY A 19 14.51 23.29 -16.52
N ALA A 20 13.75 24.38 -16.75
CA ALA A 20 14.04 25.69 -16.19
C ALA A 20 13.96 25.67 -14.64
N THR A 21 12.91 25.05 -14.06
CA THR A 21 12.75 24.93 -12.61
C THR A 21 13.91 24.14 -11.99
N ARG A 22 14.35 23.06 -12.63
CA ARG A 22 15.52 22.28 -12.21
C ARG A 22 16.76 23.16 -12.11
N GLY A 23 17.05 23.96 -13.13
CA GLY A 23 18.20 24.88 -13.13
C GLY A 23 18.13 25.94 -12.01
N VAL A 24 16.94 26.49 -11.76
CA VAL A 24 16.71 27.45 -10.65
C VAL A 24 16.96 26.80 -9.30
N LEU A 25 16.42 25.59 -9.07
CA LEU A 25 16.61 24.86 -7.82
C LEU A 25 18.07 24.45 -7.59
N ASP A 26 18.78 24.00 -8.62
CA ASP A 26 20.22 23.69 -8.55
C ASP A 26 21.05 24.94 -8.18
N THR A 27 20.67 26.11 -8.69
CA THR A 27 21.32 27.37 -8.35
C THR A 27 21.02 27.77 -6.91
N ALA A 28 19.74 27.73 -6.49
CA ALA A 28 19.33 28.06 -5.12
C ALA A 28 20.03 27.15 -4.08
N LEU A 29 20.14 25.85 -4.35
CA LEU A 29 20.87 24.92 -3.48
C LEU A 29 22.35 25.26 -3.36
N ARG A 30 23.02 25.62 -4.45
CA ARG A 30 24.41 26.07 -4.38
C ARG A 30 24.60 27.35 -3.55
N GLU A 31 23.71 28.32 -3.70
CA GLU A 31 23.74 29.58 -2.93
C GLU A 31 23.49 29.35 -1.44
N VAL A 32 22.52 28.51 -1.08
CA VAL A 32 22.26 28.13 0.32
C VAL A 32 23.46 27.40 0.92
N GLY A 33 24.06 26.45 0.18
CA GLY A 33 25.29 25.76 0.59
C GLY A 33 26.47 26.69 0.79
N ALA A 34 26.68 27.66 -0.12
CA ALA A 34 27.73 28.68 0.02
C ALA A 34 27.49 29.58 1.25
N LEU A 35 26.25 30.03 1.46
CA LEU A 35 25.88 30.80 2.64
C LEU A 35 26.12 30.03 3.95
N ARG A 36 25.79 28.74 3.97
CA ARG A 36 26.05 27.85 5.11
C ARG A 36 27.53 27.77 5.43
N LEU A 37 28.39 27.52 4.42
CA LEU A 37 29.84 27.46 4.60
C LEU A 37 30.42 28.80 5.14
N LEU A 38 29.91 29.93 4.66
CA LEU A 38 30.30 31.24 5.16
C LEU A 38 29.93 31.45 6.63
N LEU A 39 28.74 30.99 7.05
CA LEU A 39 28.27 31.08 8.42
C LEU A 39 29.03 30.14 9.37
N GLU A 40 29.32 28.94 8.92
CA GLU A 40 30.14 27.98 9.68
C GLU A 40 31.59 28.46 9.82
N GLY A 41 32.18 29.01 8.74
CA GLY A 41 33.52 29.60 8.76
C GLY A 41 33.61 30.89 9.61
N ALA A 42 32.53 31.65 9.72
CA ALA A 42 32.46 32.89 10.53
C ALA A 42 32.14 32.64 12.02
N GLY A 43 31.95 31.40 12.45
CA GLY A 43 31.47 31.03 13.79
C GLY A 43 32.30 31.49 14.98
N GLY A 44 33.55 31.99 14.77
CA GLY A 44 34.41 32.55 15.82
C GLY A 44 34.44 34.10 15.91
N GLY A 45 33.85 34.82 14.96
CA GLY A 45 33.95 36.26 14.83
C GLY A 45 32.65 37.03 15.13
N GLY A 46 32.78 38.35 15.33
CA GLY A 46 31.62 39.23 15.59
C GLY A 46 30.56 39.22 14.49
N MET A 47 30.98 39.03 13.24
CA MET A 47 30.11 38.96 12.08
C MET A 47 29.24 37.70 12.05
N GLY A 48 29.76 36.52 12.43
CA GLY A 48 29.01 35.29 12.54
C GLY A 48 27.89 35.34 13.57
N ARG A 49 28.14 36.02 14.68
CA ARG A 49 27.12 36.25 15.72
C ARG A 49 26.02 37.23 15.29
N LEU A 50 26.34 38.23 14.51
CA LEU A 50 25.38 39.17 13.92
C LEU A 50 24.47 38.47 12.89
N LEU A 51 25.06 37.68 12.02
CA LEU A 51 24.32 36.89 11.00
C LEU A 51 23.44 35.81 11.66
N ALA A 52 23.93 35.10 12.66
CA ALA A 52 23.13 34.12 13.42
C ALA A 52 21.94 34.76 14.12
N ARG A 53 22.08 36.00 14.63
CA ARG A 53 20.97 36.78 15.21
C ARG A 53 19.99 37.25 14.15
N ALA A 54 20.46 37.71 12.98
CA ALA A 54 19.61 38.12 11.86
C ALA A 54 18.76 36.97 11.31
N LEU A 55 19.28 35.73 11.37
CA LEU A 55 18.58 34.50 10.95
C LEU A 55 17.71 33.86 12.05
N GLY A 56 17.51 34.53 13.16
CA GLY A 56 16.52 34.11 14.19
C GLY A 56 16.90 32.86 15.00
N GLY A 57 18.21 32.64 15.28
CA GLY A 57 18.61 31.61 16.24
C GLY A 57 19.47 30.46 15.68
N GLY A 58 20.24 30.68 14.60
CA GLY A 58 21.24 29.73 14.14
C GLY A 58 20.99 29.12 12.77
N LEU A 59 21.62 27.99 12.47
CA LEU A 59 21.57 27.31 11.16
C LEU A 59 20.21 26.67 10.84
N SER A 60 19.33 26.48 11.82
CA SER A 60 18.04 25.76 11.67
C SER A 60 17.08 26.33 10.61
N PRO A 61 17.00 27.63 10.30
CA PRO A 61 16.24 28.14 9.16
C PRO A 61 16.85 27.77 7.81
N LEU A 62 18.20 27.77 7.72
CA LEU A 62 18.91 27.34 6.50
C LEU A 62 18.76 25.84 6.26
N ASP A 63 18.84 25.02 7.31
CA ASP A 63 18.63 23.58 7.21
C ASP A 63 17.23 23.27 6.69
N ARG A 64 16.22 24.00 7.16
CA ARG A 64 14.83 23.86 6.66
C ARG A 64 14.67 24.30 5.23
N LEU A 65 15.31 25.40 4.83
CA LEU A 65 15.28 25.89 3.45
C LEU A 65 15.99 24.91 2.53
N GLU A 66 17.18 24.43 2.90
CA GLU A 66 17.93 23.42 2.15
C GLU A 66 17.14 22.13 1.97
N ALA A 67 16.51 21.63 3.04
CA ALA A 67 15.64 20.45 2.98
C ALA A 67 14.43 20.67 2.05
N ALA A 68 13.79 21.84 2.10
CA ALA A 68 12.67 22.18 1.23
C ALA A 68 13.08 22.27 -0.24
N LEU A 69 14.22 22.93 -0.54
CA LEU A 69 14.77 23.03 -1.89
C LEU A 69 15.19 21.66 -2.43
N THR A 70 15.82 20.84 -1.59
CA THR A 70 16.20 19.46 -1.93
C THR A 70 14.97 18.63 -2.28
N SER A 71 13.93 18.69 -1.45
CA SER A 71 12.68 17.97 -1.71
C SER A 71 12.01 18.45 -3.01
N ALA A 72 11.98 19.76 -3.26
CA ALA A 72 11.45 20.32 -4.49
C ALA A 72 12.28 19.86 -5.71
N ARG A 73 13.62 19.88 -5.60
CA ARG A 73 14.54 19.42 -6.66
C ARG A 73 14.32 17.94 -6.99
N LEU A 74 14.17 17.12 -5.96
CA LEU A 74 13.89 15.71 -6.12
C LEU A 74 12.51 15.47 -6.76
N GLY A 75 11.50 16.26 -6.41
CA GLY A 75 10.18 16.19 -7.03
C GLY A 75 10.20 16.54 -8.52
N VAL A 76 10.98 17.56 -8.91
CA VAL A 76 11.17 17.93 -10.33
C VAL A 76 11.92 16.83 -11.08
N GLU A 77 12.96 16.24 -10.49
CA GLU A 77 13.69 15.12 -11.07
C GLU A 77 12.82 13.90 -11.28
N PHE A 78 11.99 13.56 -10.26
CA PHE A 78 11.01 12.50 -10.37
C PHE A 78 10.08 12.72 -11.58
N LEU A 79 9.49 13.90 -11.70
CA LEU A 79 8.61 14.23 -12.83
C LEU A 79 9.35 14.18 -14.17
N TRP A 80 10.60 14.68 -14.21
CA TRP A 80 11.42 14.65 -15.42
C TRP A 80 11.65 13.24 -15.94
N VAL A 81 12.08 12.34 -15.05
CA VAL A 81 12.34 10.94 -15.40
C VAL A 81 11.05 10.17 -15.61
N PHE A 82 10.04 10.33 -14.72
CA PHE A 82 8.78 9.63 -14.83
C PHE A 82 8.04 9.94 -16.13
N LEU A 83 8.09 11.20 -16.59
CA LEU A 83 7.45 11.61 -17.83
C LEU A 83 8.28 11.28 -19.10
N GLY A 84 9.46 10.66 -18.93
CA GLY A 84 10.30 10.22 -20.05
C GLY A 84 11.01 11.35 -20.78
N TYR A 85 11.40 12.44 -20.09
CA TYR A 85 12.18 13.52 -20.71
C TYR A 85 13.66 13.17 -20.88
N ASP A 86 14.17 12.22 -20.13
CA ASP A 86 15.54 11.67 -20.27
C ASP A 86 15.61 10.59 -21.35
N ARG A 87 14.63 9.70 -21.39
CA ARG A 87 14.41 8.64 -22.38
C ARG A 87 12.99 8.13 -22.31
N PRO A 88 12.45 7.45 -23.33
CA PRO A 88 11.17 6.77 -23.21
C PRO A 88 11.14 5.81 -22.01
N ARG A 89 10.09 5.89 -21.20
CA ARG A 89 9.87 5.10 -19.99
C ARG A 89 8.63 4.27 -20.12
N THR A 90 8.75 2.96 -19.92
CA THR A 90 7.64 2.02 -20.00
C THR A 90 7.20 1.60 -18.61
N TYR A 91 5.91 1.72 -18.33
CA TYR A 91 5.32 1.40 -17.03
C TYR A 91 4.22 0.34 -17.16
N LEU A 92 4.00 -0.38 -16.06
CA LEU A 92 2.90 -1.30 -15.91
C LEU A 92 1.96 -0.77 -14.82
N PHE A 93 0.72 -0.47 -15.18
CA PHE A 93 -0.33 -0.08 -14.26
C PHE A 93 -1.20 -1.30 -13.94
N LEU A 94 -1.42 -1.58 -12.65
CA LEU A 94 -2.22 -2.68 -12.14
C LEU A 94 -3.53 -2.14 -11.58
N ALA A 95 -4.66 -2.59 -12.14
CA ALA A 95 -5.98 -2.35 -11.56
C ALA A 95 -6.31 -3.50 -10.60
N GLN A 96 -6.36 -3.18 -9.30
CA GLN A 96 -6.53 -4.15 -8.22
C GLN A 96 -7.93 -4.13 -7.64
N ASN A 97 -8.54 -5.31 -7.45
CA ASN A 97 -9.84 -5.47 -6.80
C ASN A 97 -9.66 -5.69 -5.29
N GLN A 98 -9.83 -4.64 -4.48
CA GLN A 98 -9.70 -4.73 -3.02
C GLN A 98 -10.77 -5.60 -2.35
N ASN A 99 -11.87 -5.94 -3.04
CA ASN A 99 -12.84 -6.89 -2.50
C ASN A 99 -12.24 -8.30 -2.41
N GLU A 100 -11.42 -8.67 -3.37
CA GLU A 100 -10.57 -9.87 -3.35
C GLU A 100 -9.19 -9.48 -2.85
N ILE A 101 -9.08 -9.20 -1.55
CA ILE A 101 -7.87 -8.59 -0.96
C ILE A 101 -6.61 -9.43 -1.19
N ARG A 102 -5.52 -8.76 -1.51
CA ARG A 102 -4.14 -9.26 -1.55
C ARG A 102 -3.25 -8.29 -0.78
N PRO A 103 -2.04 -8.66 -0.37
CA PRO A 103 -1.17 -7.81 0.45
C PRO A 103 -0.95 -6.40 -0.08
N THR A 104 -0.92 -6.22 -1.40
CA THR A 104 -0.64 -4.91 -2.02
C THR A 104 -1.89 -4.18 -2.51
N GLY A 105 -3.08 -4.59 -2.08
CA GLY A 105 -4.31 -3.83 -2.34
C GLY A 105 -5.43 -4.59 -3.01
N GLY A 106 -5.19 -5.79 -3.56
CA GLY A 106 -6.23 -6.64 -4.11
C GLY A 106 -5.78 -7.49 -5.30
N PHE A 107 -6.68 -8.34 -5.76
CA PHE A 107 -6.50 -9.19 -6.93
C PHE A 107 -6.23 -8.34 -8.18
N ILE A 108 -5.21 -8.71 -8.99
CA ILE A 108 -4.88 -8.01 -10.22
C ILE A 108 -5.86 -8.44 -11.31
N GLY A 109 -6.86 -7.60 -11.59
CA GLY A 109 -7.84 -7.88 -12.65
C GLY A 109 -7.35 -7.51 -14.04
N TYR A 110 -6.71 -6.36 -14.15
CA TYR A 110 -6.19 -5.81 -15.41
C TYR A 110 -4.79 -5.23 -15.22
N ALA A 111 -4.03 -5.26 -16.30
CA ALA A 111 -2.75 -4.58 -16.42
C ALA A 111 -2.72 -3.70 -17.67
N ALA A 112 -2.35 -2.43 -17.53
CA ALA A 112 -2.11 -1.55 -18.66
C ALA A 112 -0.61 -1.25 -18.78
N ARG A 113 0.03 -1.69 -19.87
CA ARG A 113 1.36 -1.23 -20.24
C ARG A 113 1.24 0.08 -21.00
N PHE A 114 2.03 1.07 -20.62
CA PHE A 114 2.12 2.32 -21.36
C PHE A 114 3.54 2.87 -21.36
N THR A 115 3.90 3.57 -22.44
CA THR A 115 5.21 4.22 -22.60
C THR A 115 5.02 5.71 -22.64
N LEU A 116 5.79 6.43 -21.81
CA LEU A 116 5.90 7.88 -21.80
C LEU A 116 7.20 8.31 -22.50
N ASP A 117 7.07 9.14 -23.53
CA ASP A 117 8.18 9.83 -24.17
C ASP A 117 7.91 11.33 -24.13
N ARG A 118 8.72 12.06 -23.37
CA ARG A 118 8.58 13.51 -23.17
C ARG A 118 7.15 13.95 -22.82
N GLY A 119 6.53 13.24 -21.89
CA GLY A 119 5.18 13.52 -21.41
C GLY A 119 4.04 13.02 -22.31
N VAL A 120 4.37 12.40 -23.45
CA VAL A 120 3.39 11.84 -24.39
C VAL A 120 3.31 10.33 -24.22
N VAL A 121 2.09 9.77 -24.15
CA VAL A 121 1.89 8.31 -24.20
C VAL A 121 2.05 7.85 -25.64
N THR A 122 3.11 7.12 -25.94
CA THR A 122 3.45 6.62 -27.29
C THR A 122 3.02 5.17 -27.50
N ASP A 123 2.79 4.40 -26.44
CA ASP A 123 2.28 3.04 -26.49
C ASP A 123 1.30 2.85 -25.31
N LEU A 124 0.20 2.14 -25.56
CA LEU A 124 -0.79 1.79 -24.54
C LEU A 124 -1.48 0.49 -24.89
N VAL A 125 -1.32 -0.53 -24.05
CA VAL A 125 -1.95 -1.85 -24.22
C VAL A 125 -2.61 -2.26 -22.91
N LEU A 126 -3.89 -2.61 -22.97
CA LEU A 126 -4.63 -3.17 -21.84
C LEU A 126 -4.68 -4.69 -21.96
N HIS A 127 -4.33 -5.38 -20.89
CA HIS A 127 -4.43 -6.84 -20.77
C HIS A 127 -5.37 -7.21 -19.63
N ASP A 128 -6.24 -8.17 -19.86
CA ASP A 128 -6.85 -8.92 -18.77
C ASP A 128 -5.80 -9.84 -18.15
N SER A 129 -5.78 -9.97 -16.82
CA SER A 129 -4.77 -10.79 -16.13
C SER A 129 -4.76 -12.25 -16.60
N THR A 130 -5.93 -12.79 -16.98
CA THR A 130 -6.04 -14.17 -17.50
C THR A 130 -5.37 -14.36 -18.87
N GLU A 131 -5.13 -13.29 -19.62
CA GLU A 131 -4.38 -13.35 -20.88
C GLU A 131 -2.89 -13.43 -20.61
N VAL A 132 -2.40 -12.68 -19.63
CA VAL A 132 -1.01 -12.74 -19.17
C VAL A 132 -0.71 -14.10 -18.55
N ASP A 133 -1.72 -14.70 -17.93
CA ASP A 133 -1.67 -16.06 -17.37
C ASP A 133 -1.95 -17.18 -18.40
N ALA A 134 -1.87 -16.90 -19.69
CA ALA A 134 -2.01 -17.94 -20.71
C ALA A 134 -0.78 -18.87 -20.76
N PRO A 135 -0.97 -20.18 -21.03
CA PRO A 135 0.16 -21.11 -21.19
C PRO A 135 1.17 -20.65 -22.27
N PRO A 136 2.45 -21.03 -22.14
CA PRO A 136 3.02 -22.01 -21.21
C PRO A 136 3.44 -21.40 -19.86
N TYR A 137 2.94 -21.95 -18.76
CA TYR A 137 3.23 -21.48 -17.37
C TYR A 137 4.62 -21.90 -16.87
N GLU A 138 5.28 -22.87 -17.52
CA GLU A 138 6.55 -23.45 -17.06
C GLU A 138 7.68 -22.43 -16.96
N ARG A 139 7.53 -21.32 -17.67
CA ARG A 139 8.49 -20.20 -17.63
C ARG A 139 8.34 -19.31 -16.41
N ASN A 140 7.18 -19.33 -15.74
CA ASN A 140 6.95 -18.50 -14.57
C ASN A 140 7.75 -19.01 -13.38
N PRO A 141 8.18 -18.12 -12.45
CA PRO A 141 8.87 -18.53 -11.24
C PRO A 141 7.99 -19.42 -10.37
N GLN A 142 8.62 -20.18 -9.49
CA GLN A 142 7.89 -20.92 -8.46
C GLN A 142 7.31 -19.92 -7.45
N PRO A 143 6.08 -20.14 -6.98
CA PRO A 143 5.53 -19.34 -5.90
C PRO A 143 6.25 -19.67 -4.58
N PRO A 144 6.22 -18.77 -3.59
CA PRO A 144 6.58 -19.14 -2.23
C PRO A 144 5.76 -20.34 -1.72
N ASP A 145 6.35 -21.17 -0.85
CA ASP A 145 5.74 -22.43 -0.38
C ASP A 145 4.31 -22.26 0.13
N PHE A 146 4.03 -21.21 0.90
CA PHE A 146 2.70 -20.97 1.43
C PHE A 146 1.66 -20.62 0.35
N ILE A 147 2.06 -20.00 -0.76
CA ILE A 147 1.18 -19.72 -1.91
C ILE A 147 0.92 -21.02 -2.68
N TYR A 148 1.95 -21.83 -2.87
CA TYR A 148 1.82 -23.15 -3.49
C TYR A 148 0.71 -23.96 -2.81
N TRP A 149 0.78 -24.05 -1.48
CA TRP A 149 -0.18 -24.82 -0.69
C TRP A 149 -1.56 -24.14 -0.61
N TYR A 150 -1.61 -22.80 -0.54
CA TYR A 150 -2.86 -22.05 -0.37
C TYR A 150 -3.68 -21.97 -1.65
N LEU A 151 -3.04 -21.75 -2.80
CA LEU A 151 -3.72 -21.59 -4.11
C LEU A 151 -3.55 -22.80 -5.02
N TRP A 152 -2.84 -23.85 -4.59
CA TRP A 152 -2.47 -24.99 -5.44
C TRP A 152 -1.77 -24.57 -6.74
N MET A 153 -0.89 -23.63 -6.61
CA MET A 153 -0.26 -22.96 -7.72
C MET A 153 1.18 -23.43 -7.87
N GLU A 154 1.44 -24.32 -8.82
CA GLU A 154 2.79 -24.82 -9.11
C GLU A 154 3.71 -23.75 -9.70
N ARG A 155 3.13 -22.74 -10.33
CA ARG A 155 3.83 -21.59 -10.92
C ARG A 155 3.12 -20.31 -10.56
N LEU A 156 3.89 -19.25 -10.28
CA LEU A 156 3.35 -17.96 -9.92
C LEU A 156 2.60 -17.36 -11.11
N LEU A 157 1.31 -17.14 -10.95
CA LEU A 157 0.49 -16.48 -11.95
C LEU A 157 0.58 -14.96 -11.78
N PHE A 158 0.45 -14.25 -12.90
CA PHE A 158 0.50 -12.79 -12.93
C PHE A 158 -0.54 -12.16 -11.99
N ARG A 159 -1.78 -12.65 -12.06
CA ARG A 159 -2.92 -12.17 -11.27
C ARG A 159 -2.73 -12.29 -9.76
N ASP A 160 -1.82 -13.18 -9.32
CA ASP A 160 -1.50 -13.46 -7.91
C ASP A 160 -0.02 -13.15 -7.56
N ALA A 161 0.74 -12.48 -8.44
CA ALA A 161 2.15 -12.18 -8.20
C ALA A 161 2.40 -11.08 -7.15
N ASN A 162 1.35 -10.49 -6.60
CA ASN A 162 1.39 -9.44 -5.60
C ASN A 162 1.15 -9.93 -4.15
N TRP A 163 1.65 -11.13 -3.83
CA TRP A 163 1.51 -11.76 -2.52
C TRP A 163 2.49 -11.28 -1.46
N ASN A 164 3.58 -10.65 -1.83
CA ASN A 164 4.50 -10.09 -0.86
C ASN A 164 3.97 -8.73 -0.36
N PRO A 165 3.78 -8.51 0.96
CA PRO A 165 3.30 -7.22 1.48
C PRO A 165 4.27 -6.06 1.23
N HIS A 166 5.55 -6.35 0.96
CA HIS A 166 6.54 -5.38 0.51
C HIS A 166 6.34 -5.13 -0.99
N PHE A 167 5.60 -4.08 -1.35
CA PHE A 167 5.22 -3.81 -2.73
C PHE A 167 6.41 -3.77 -3.72
N PRO A 168 7.60 -3.25 -3.38
CA PRO A 168 8.76 -3.36 -4.28
C PRO A 168 9.08 -4.79 -4.72
N SER A 169 8.98 -5.77 -3.82
CA SER A 169 9.18 -7.20 -4.14
C SER A 169 8.04 -7.75 -5.01
N SER A 170 6.79 -7.39 -4.70
CA SER A 170 5.64 -7.75 -5.53
C SER A 170 5.70 -7.11 -6.91
N ALA A 171 6.12 -5.85 -7.02
CA ALA A 171 6.32 -5.16 -8.28
C ALA A 171 7.38 -5.84 -9.16
N ALA A 172 8.49 -6.29 -8.54
CA ALA A 172 9.52 -7.05 -9.24
C ALA A 172 8.99 -8.40 -9.76
N ALA A 173 8.25 -9.15 -8.94
CA ALA A 173 7.64 -10.43 -9.34
C ALA A 173 6.63 -10.25 -10.47
N VAL A 174 5.74 -9.25 -10.37
CA VAL A 174 4.77 -8.90 -11.41
C VAL A 174 5.47 -8.52 -12.72
N ALA A 175 6.51 -7.66 -12.65
CA ALA A 175 7.27 -7.23 -13.82
C ALA A 175 8.02 -8.42 -14.47
N GLU A 176 8.56 -9.34 -13.68
CA GLU A 176 9.23 -10.54 -14.17
C GLU A 176 8.25 -11.46 -14.92
N VAL A 177 7.09 -11.79 -14.34
CA VAL A 177 6.07 -12.62 -14.99
C VAL A 177 5.59 -11.95 -16.27
N TYR A 178 5.33 -10.65 -16.25
CA TYR A 178 4.92 -9.86 -17.40
C TYR A 178 5.97 -9.89 -18.53
N ALA A 179 7.25 -9.68 -18.19
CA ALA A 179 8.34 -9.71 -19.17
C ALA A 179 8.54 -11.10 -19.78
N ARG A 180 8.35 -12.17 -19.01
CA ARG A 180 8.40 -13.55 -19.53
C ARG A 180 7.32 -13.85 -20.56
N TRP A 181 6.14 -13.29 -20.38
CA TRP A 181 5.02 -13.45 -21.29
C TRP A 181 5.12 -12.56 -22.53
N THR A 182 5.45 -11.27 -22.35
CA THR A 182 5.43 -10.26 -23.44
C THR A 182 6.78 -10.05 -24.12
N GLY A 183 7.90 -10.43 -23.48
CA GLY A 183 9.24 -10.03 -23.89
C GLY A 183 9.59 -8.56 -23.57
N VAL A 184 8.70 -7.81 -22.88
CA VAL A 184 8.89 -6.36 -22.60
C VAL A 184 9.22 -6.15 -21.13
N SER A 185 10.39 -5.53 -20.87
CA SER A 185 10.76 -5.05 -19.55
C SER A 185 10.14 -3.67 -19.29
N VAL A 186 9.82 -3.39 -18.02
CA VAL A 186 9.22 -2.13 -17.60
C VAL A 186 10.15 -1.36 -16.65
N ASP A 187 10.05 -0.02 -16.64
CA ASP A 187 10.83 0.88 -15.78
C ASP A 187 10.21 1.05 -14.39
N GLY A 188 8.96 0.64 -14.23
CA GLY A 188 8.27 0.70 -12.95
C GLY A 188 6.88 0.09 -13.00
N VAL A 189 6.31 -0.10 -11.82
CA VAL A 189 4.96 -0.64 -11.61
C VAL A 189 4.16 0.34 -10.76
N LEU A 190 2.97 0.66 -11.25
CA LEU A 190 1.96 1.43 -10.52
C LEU A 190 0.80 0.49 -10.20
N ALA A 191 0.18 0.65 -9.04
CA ALA A 191 -0.99 -0.13 -8.68
C ALA A 191 -2.04 0.77 -8.05
N ALA A 192 -3.29 0.62 -8.45
CA ALA A 192 -4.40 1.34 -7.86
C ALA A 192 -5.55 0.38 -7.55
N THR A 193 -6.22 0.63 -6.42
CA THR A 193 -7.44 -0.11 -6.08
C THR A 193 -8.61 0.34 -6.98
N LYS A 194 -9.55 -0.55 -7.19
CA LYS A 194 -10.82 -0.27 -7.88
C LYS A 194 -11.51 0.98 -7.30
N ALA A 195 -11.53 1.11 -5.98
CA ALA A 195 -12.11 2.28 -5.30
C ALA A 195 -11.43 3.59 -5.74
N THR A 196 -10.09 3.60 -5.84
CA THR A 196 -9.34 4.77 -6.33
C THR A 196 -9.72 5.12 -7.78
N ILE A 197 -9.87 4.13 -8.65
CA ILE A 197 -10.28 4.35 -10.05
C ILE A 197 -11.70 4.95 -10.08
N LEU A 198 -12.62 4.44 -9.28
CA LEU A 198 -13.98 4.96 -9.17
C LEU A 198 -14.03 6.37 -8.59
N ASP A 199 -13.13 6.72 -7.66
CA ASP A 199 -13.02 8.08 -7.13
C ASP A 199 -12.55 9.07 -8.22
N VAL A 200 -11.67 8.63 -9.13
CA VAL A 200 -11.28 9.44 -10.32
C VAL A 200 -12.47 9.66 -11.25
N VAL A 201 -13.31 8.63 -11.50
CA VAL A 201 -14.56 8.77 -12.28
C VAL A 201 -15.47 9.82 -11.63
N GLY A 202 -15.69 9.72 -10.33
CA GLY A 202 -16.52 10.67 -9.58
C GLY A 202 -15.98 12.10 -9.59
N LEU A 203 -14.63 12.25 -9.53
CA LEU A 203 -13.98 13.55 -9.58
C LEU A 203 -14.14 14.26 -10.93
N PHE A 204 -14.01 13.53 -12.04
CA PHE A 204 -14.25 14.09 -13.36
C PHE A 204 -15.72 14.45 -13.59
N GLY A 205 -16.65 13.58 -13.20
CA GLY A 205 -18.09 13.78 -13.30
C GLY A 205 -18.65 13.83 -14.72
N ASP A 206 -17.79 13.78 -15.74
CA ASP A 206 -18.14 13.85 -17.16
C ASP A 206 -17.62 12.66 -17.98
N VAL A 207 -17.19 11.58 -17.32
CA VAL A 207 -16.76 10.35 -17.99
C VAL A 207 -17.97 9.64 -18.60
N SER A 208 -17.94 9.41 -19.89
CA SER A 208 -18.99 8.70 -20.63
C SER A 208 -18.41 7.42 -21.23
N VAL A 209 -19.16 6.32 -21.12
CA VAL A 209 -18.77 5.02 -21.70
C VAL A 209 -19.75 4.61 -22.81
N PRO A 210 -19.31 3.88 -23.85
CA PRO A 210 -20.19 3.33 -24.85
C PRO A 210 -21.33 2.51 -24.21
N GLY A 211 -22.54 2.63 -24.70
CA GLY A 211 -23.68 1.86 -24.19
C GLY A 211 -24.32 2.36 -22.89
N HIS A 212 -23.80 3.42 -22.28
CA HIS A 212 -24.45 4.12 -21.16
C HIS A 212 -24.92 5.52 -21.57
N PRO A 213 -26.17 5.91 -21.30
CA PRO A 213 -26.67 7.23 -21.64
C PRO A 213 -26.12 8.29 -20.67
N GLY A 214 -25.23 9.14 -21.15
CA GLY A 214 -24.67 10.27 -20.41
C GLY A 214 -23.48 9.93 -19.51
N PRO A 215 -23.01 10.89 -18.69
CA PRO A 215 -21.86 10.73 -17.81
C PRO A 215 -22.10 9.74 -16.68
N LEU A 216 -21.04 9.02 -16.30
CA LEU A 216 -21.05 8.10 -15.16
C LEU A 216 -20.91 8.87 -13.85
N THR A 217 -21.76 8.56 -12.88
CA THR A 217 -21.47 8.86 -11.47
C THR A 217 -20.60 7.73 -10.90
N ARG A 218 -19.87 8.02 -9.81
CA ARG A 218 -19.11 7.00 -9.08
C ARG A 218 -19.95 5.78 -8.72
N ALA A 219 -21.17 6.02 -8.19
CA ALA A 219 -22.07 4.95 -7.76
C ALA A 219 -22.54 4.07 -8.94
N VAL A 220 -22.91 4.69 -10.06
CA VAL A 220 -23.32 3.94 -11.27
C VAL A 220 -22.16 3.14 -11.85
N ALA A 221 -20.96 3.72 -11.89
CA ALA A 221 -19.76 2.99 -12.32
C ALA A 221 -19.47 1.78 -11.42
N GLU A 222 -19.65 1.94 -10.09
CA GLU A 222 -19.48 0.84 -9.13
C GLU A 222 -20.44 -0.32 -9.38
N GLU A 223 -21.73 -0.04 -9.64
CA GLU A 223 -22.71 -1.09 -9.96
C GLU A 223 -22.32 -1.90 -11.20
N TYR A 224 -21.77 -1.26 -12.23
CA TYR A 224 -21.28 -1.96 -13.42
C TYR A 224 -20.00 -2.77 -13.13
N VAL A 225 -19.04 -2.20 -12.44
CA VAL A 225 -17.78 -2.87 -12.06
C VAL A 225 -18.04 -4.06 -11.13
N GLU A 226 -19.10 -4.01 -10.31
CA GLU A 226 -19.54 -5.13 -9.46
C GLU A 226 -20.39 -6.16 -10.23
N GLY A 227 -20.69 -5.91 -11.51
CA GLY A 227 -21.53 -6.79 -12.32
C GLY A 227 -23.01 -6.80 -11.93
N GLN A 228 -23.46 -5.78 -11.19
CA GLN A 228 -24.86 -5.66 -10.73
C GLN A 228 -25.79 -5.12 -11.82
N ARG A 229 -25.20 -4.52 -12.88
CA ARG A 229 -25.94 -4.05 -14.05
C ARG A 229 -25.51 -4.78 -15.32
N PRO A 230 -26.45 -5.16 -16.19
CA PRO A 230 -26.11 -5.65 -17.53
C PRO A 230 -25.45 -4.53 -18.33
N TYR A 231 -24.46 -4.87 -19.13
CA TYR A 231 -23.74 -3.93 -19.97
C TYR A 231 -23.50 -4.51 -21.37
N THR A 232 -23.62 -3.65 -22.36
CA THR A 232 -23.23 -3.92 -23.75
C THR A 232 -22.50 -2.70 -24.28
N GLY A 233 -21.30 -2.88 -24.77
CA GLY A 233 -20.40 -1.81 -25.22
C GLY A 233 -19.50 -2.25 -26.36
N ARG A 234 -18.34 -1.61 -26.47
CA ARG A 234 -17.35 -1.86 -27.52
C ARG A 234 -16.21 -2.78 -27.06
N GLY A 235 -15.83 -2.67 -25.77
CA GLY A 235 -14.64 -3.31 -25.27
C GLY A 235 -13.36 -2.70 -25.84
N ARG A 236 -12.24 -3.40 -25.65
CA ARG A 236 -10.95 -2.90 -26.12
C ARG A 236 -10.80 -2.99 -27.65
N PRO A 237 -9.98 -2.13 -28.27
CA PRO A 237 -9.64 -2.22 -29.68
C PRO A 237 -9.03 -3.60 -30.03
N GLY A 238 -9.46 -4.16 -31.15
CA GLY A 238 -8.99 -5.48 -31.64
C GLY A 238 -9.70 -6.70 -31.05
N ARG A 239 -10.72 -6.51 -30.20
CA ARG A 239 -11.57 -7.59 -29.71
C ARG A 239 -12.37 -8.21 -30.86
N SER A 240 -12.47 -9.54 -30.86
CA SER A 240 -13.17 -10.29 -31.92
C SER A 240 -14.69 -10.28 -31.79
N ASP A 241 -15.20 -10.21 -30.56
CA ASP A 241 -16.63 -10.19 -30.23
C ASP A 241 -17.15 -8.75 -30.14
N THR A 242 -17.92 -8.33 -31.13
CA THR A 242 -18.54 -7.00 -31.17
C THR A 242 -20.03 -7.14 -31.49
N PRO A 243 -20.95 -6.60 -30.65
CA PRO A 243 -20.73 -5.92 -29.37
C PRO A 243 -20.28 -6.86 -28.26
N CYS A 244 -19.43 -6.38 -27.36
CA CYS A 244 -19.07 -7.13 -26.16
C CYS A 244 -20.07 -6.87 -25.02
N THR A 245 -20.20 -7.81 -24.07
CA THR A 245 -21.20 -7.75 -23.01
C THR A 245 -20.61 -8.04 -21.63
N GLY A 246 -21.35 -7.59 -20.60
CA GLY A 246 -21.06 -7.88 -19.20
C GLY A 246 -19.96 -7.03 -18.58
N LYS A 247 -19.60 -7.38 -17.34
CA LYS A 247 -18.63 -6.65 -16.50
C LYS A 247 -17.29 -6.40 -17.21
N ARG A 248 -16.70 -7.43 -17.80
CA ARG A 248 -15.40 -7.31 -18.49
C ARG A 248 -15.42 -6.28 -19.61
N CYS A 249 -16.51 -6.25 -20.38
CA CYS A 249 -16.68 -5.24 -21.42
C CYS A 249 -16.76 -3.82 -20.82
N PHE A 250 -17.47 -3.66 -19.72
CA PHE A 250 -17.57 -2.37 -19.04
C PHE A 250 -16.19 -1.91 -18.51
N ASP A 251 -15.43 -2.81 -17.87
CA ASP A 251 -14.11 -2.48 -17.33
C ASP A 251 -13.15 -1.98 -18.42
N GLU A 252 -13.17 -2.64 -19.60
CA GLU A 252 -12.39 -2.24 -20.78
C GLU A 252 -12.84 -0.86 -21.31
N ASP A 253 -14.15 -0.66 -21.52
CA ASP A 253 -14.72 0.62 -21.99
C ASP A 253 -14.47 1.76 -21.01
N LEU A 254 -14.57 1.51 -19.69
CA LEU A 254 -14.26 2.48 -18.65
C LEU A 254 -12.79 2.90 -18.71
N PHE A 255 -11.87 1.94 -18.84
CA PHE A 255 -10.45 2.22 -18.95
C PHE A 255 -10.15 3.15 -20.13
N PHE A 256 -10.61 2.81 -21.34
CA PHE A 256 -10.36 3.63 -22.52
C PHE A 256 -11.07 4.99 -22.47
N SER A 257 -12.25 5.06 -21.86
CA SER A 257 -12.96 6.32 -21.65
C SER A 257 -12.23 7.25 -20.67
N LEU A 258 -11.64 6.69 -19.60
CA LEU A 258 -10.80 7.45 -18.67
C LEU A 258 -9.51 7.96 -19.35
N VAL A 259 -8.86 7.12 -20.14
CA VAL A 259 -7.67 7.51 -20.91
C VAL A 259 -8.01 8.64 -21.89
N GLU A 260 -9.13 8.51 -22.62
CA GLU A 260 -9.59 9.55 -23.55
C GLU A 260 -9.94 10.85 -22.82
N ARG A 261 -10.58 10.75 -21.65
CA ARG A 261 -10.90 11.90 -20.81
C ARG A 261 -9.64 12.63 -20.32
N LEU A 262 -8.60 11.88 -19.92
CA LEU A 262 -7.30 12.45 -19.56
C LEU A 262 -6.61 13.10 -20.76
N ARG A 263 -6.71 12.49 -21.95
CA ARG A 263 -6.15 13.00 -23.21
C ARG A 263 -6.75 14.36 -23.61
N GLN A 264 -8.03 14.56 -23.35
CA GLN A 264 -8.72 15.84 -23.57
C GLN A 264 -8.24 16.96 -22.63
N GLY A 265 -7.40 16.59 -21.66
CA GLY A 265 -6.83 17.49 -20.65
C GLY A 265 -7.70 17.61 -19.41
N VAL A 266 -7.02 17.86 -18.29
CA VAL A 266 -7.69 18.06 -16.99
C VAL A 266 -8.03 19.55 -16.84
N PRO A 267 -9.31 19.91 -16.66
CA PRO A 267 -9.71 21.31 -16.45
C PRO A 267 -9.00 21.92 -15.22
N LEU A 268 -8.66 23.21 -15.28
CA LEU A 268 -7.97 23.90 -14.19
C LEU A 268 -8.59 23.69 -12.80
N PRO A 269 -9.93 23.80 -12.64
CA PRO A 269 -10.55 23.57 -11.33
C PRO A 269 -10.35 22.13 -10.81
N VAL A 270 -10.24 21.15 -11.70
CA VAL A 270 -10.13 19.72 -11.35
C VAL A 270 -8.68 19.33 -11.04
N ARG A 271 -7.67 20.05 -11.57
CA ARG A 271 -6.25 19.69 -11.39
C ARG A 271 -5.83 19.63 -9.93
N GLY A 272 -6.19 20.63 -9.14
CA GLY A 272 -5.88 20.66 -7.71
C GLY A 272 -6.56 19.53 -6.96
N ALA A 273 -7.83 19.25 -7.26
CA ALA A 273 -8.59 18.17 -6.65
C ALA A 273 -8.02 16.78 -7.05
N LEU A 274 -7.59 16.61 -8.31
CA LEU A 274 -6.95 15.37 -8.77
C LEU A 274 -5.59 15.15 -8.06
N ALA A 275 -4.77 16.20 -7.93
CA ALA A 275 -3.51 16.12 -7.21
C ALA A 275 -3.73 15.77 -5.72
N ALA A 276 -4.74 16.38 -5.09
CA ALA A 276 -5.12 16.07 -3.70
C ALA A 276 -5.63 14.62 -3.56
N LEU A 277 -6.46 14.15 -4.51
CA LEU A 277 -6.94 12.76 -4.54
C LEU A 277 -5.76 11.78 -4.67
N VAL A 278 -4.86 12.00 -5.62
CA VAL A 278 -3.65 11.16 -5.83
C VAL A 278 -2.81 11.12 -4.55
N GLY A 279 -2.52 12.27 -3.93
CA GLY A 279 -1.76 12.34 -2.68
C GLY A 279 -2.44 11.62 -1.52
N GLU A 280 -3.76 11.77 -1.38
CA GLU A 280 -4.53 11.07 -0.34
C GLU A 280 -4.58 9.56 -0.58
N GLN A 281 -4.81 9.10 -1.82
CA GLN A 281 -4.86 7.68 -2.13
C GLN A 281 -3.48 7.02 -1.98
N ALA A 282 -2.39 7.73 -2.30
CA ALA A 282 -1.03 7.27 -2.04
C ALA A 282 -0.72 7.20 -0.53
N ARG A 283 -1.14 8.21 0.27
CA ARG A 283 -1.02 8.20 1.73
C ARG A 283 -1.80 7.03 2.35
N ARG A 284 -2.98 6.72 1.81
CA ARG A 284 -3.81 5.58 2.21
C ARG A 284 -3.31 4.25 1.67
N LYS A 285 -2.27 4.24 0.84
CA LYS A 285 -1.74 3.05 0.15
C LYS A 285 -2.78 2.36 -0.74
N ASN A 286 -3.72 3.12 -1.29
CA ASN A 286 -4.66 2.66 -2.31
C ASN A 286 -4.13 2.94 -3.73
N LEU A 287 -3.08 3.76 -3.81
CA LEU A 287 -2.23 4.00 -4.97
C LEU A 287 -0.79 3.75 -4.56
N LEU A 288 -0.10 2.86 -5.26
CA LEU A 288 1.29 2.50 -5.02
C LEU A 288 2.12 2.74 -6.28
N VAL A 289 3.37 3.14 -6.07
CA VAL A 289 4.32 3.41 -7.16
C VAL A 289 5.67 2.81 -6.81
N HIS A 290 6.20 1.92 -7.65
CA HIS A 290 7.57 1.44 -7.55
C HIS A 290 8.31 1.67 -8.86
N LEU A 291 9.49 2.28 -8.78
CA LEU A 291 10.35 2.54 -9.92
C LEU A 291 11.62 1.71 -9.77
N PHE A 292 12.04 1.05 -10.85
CA PHE A 292 13.25 0.22 -10.85
C PHE A 292 14.52 1.04 -11.03
N ASP A 293 14.40 2.33 -11.35
CA ASP A 293 15.54 3.24 -11.44
C ASP A 293 16.12 3.55 -10.05
N PRO A 294 17.37 3.14 -9.73
CA PRO A 294 17.97 3.37 -8.42
C PRO A 294 18.06 4.84 -8.00
N ALA A 295 18.13 5.76 -8.97
CA ALA A 295 18.18 7.20 -8.68
C ALA A 295 16.85 7.74 -8.16
N LEU A 296 15.73 7.12 -8.52
CA LEU A 296 14.39 7.54 -8.12
C LEU A 296 13.81 6.74 -6.96
N ALA A 297 14.33 5.54 -6.70
CA ALA A 297 13.85 4.67 -5.63
C ALA A 297 13.84 5.36 -4.24
N PRO A 298 14.86 6.16 -3.84
CA PRO A 298 14.85 6.87 -2.56
C PRO A 298 13.68 7.85 -2.41
N LEU A 299 13.31 8.55 -3.49
CA LEU A 299 12.20 9.52 -3.50
C LEU A 299 10.87 8.88 -3.15
N VAL A 300 10.58 7.78 -3.86
CA VAL A 300 9.33 7.05 -3.65
C VAL A 300 9.34 6.34 -2.30
N TRP A 301 10.53 5.97 -1.80
CA TRP A 301 10.71 5.40 -0.47
C TRP A 301 10.37 6.38 0.65
N GLU A 302 10.90 7.61 0.59
CA GLU A 302 10.68 8.63 1.63
C GLU A 302 9.22 9.07 1.73
N THR A 303 8.51 9.16 0.60
CA THR A 303 7.08 9.49 0.59
C THR A 303 6.19 8.36 1.11
N GLY A 304 6.70 7.12 1.15
CA GLY A 304 5.92 5.93 1.48
C GLY A 304 5.00 5.43 0.36
N TRP A 305 5.04 6.07 -0.82
CA TRP A 305 4.17 5.73 -1.95
C TRP A 305 4.51 4.37 -2.57
N ASN A 306 5.70 3.85 -2.30
CA ASN A 306 6.12 2.53 -2.76
C ASN A 306 5.50 1.37 -1.97
N GLY A 307 4.69 1.61 -0.95
CA GLY A 307 4.10 0.54 -0.15
C GLY A 307 5.11 -0.42 0.50
N ALA A 308 6.35 0.03 0.69
CA ALA A 308 7.38 -0.79 1.31
C ALA A 308 7.03 -1.10 2.76
N VAL A 309 7.24 -2.33 3.17
CA VAL A 309 7.31 -2.69 4.58
C VAL A 309 8.57 -2.07 5.16
N ARG A 310 8.44 -1.40 6.31
CA ARG A 310 9.51 -0.62 6.94
C ARG A 310 9.83 -1.14 8.33
N PRO A 311 10.72 -2.14 8.45
CA PRO A 311 11.21 -2.57 9.75
C PRO A 311 11.83 -1.39 10.50
N VAL A 312 11.52 -1.27 11.78
CA VAL A 312 11.97 -0.18 12.66
C VAL A 312 12.74 -0.73 13.86
N ASP A 313 13.42 0.17 14.58
CA ASP A 313 14.18 -0.14 15.79
C ASP A 313 13.37 -0.07 17.08
N HIS A 314 12.05 -0.02 16.97
CA HIS A 314 11.09 0.04 18.06
C HIS A 314 9.94 -0.95 17.80
N ASP A 315 8.86 -0.90 18.54
CA ASP A 315 7.74 -1.82 18.37
C ASP A 315 7.02 -1.61 17.02
N TYR A 316 6.52 -2.71 16.45
CA TYR A 316 6.00 -2.76 15.09
C TYR A 316 4.83 -3.74 14.97
N LEU A 317 3.81 -3.33 14.24
CA LEU A 317 2.68 -4.18 13.89
C LEU A 317 2.23 -3.91 12.44
N MET A 318 2.06 -4.97 11.66
CA MET A 318 1.31 -4.93 10.41
C MET A 318 0.44 -6.18 10.31
N VAL A 319 -0.83 -6.02 10.01
CA VAL A 319 -1.77 -7.14 9.80
C VAL A 319 -2.16 -7.15 8.34
N VAL A 320 -2.02 -8.31 7.70
CA VAL A 320 -2.25 -8.52 6.27
C VAL A 320 -3.22 -9.66 6.07
N ASP A 321 -4.19 -9.46 5.20
CA ASP A 321 -5.13 -10.47 4.73
C ASP A 321 -4.86 -10.83 3.28
N ASN A 322 -5.06 -12.12 2.96
CA ASN A 322 -5.02 -12.68 1.63
C ASN A 322 -6.26 -13.54 1.43
N ALA A 323 -7.30 -12.99 0.82
CA ALA A 323 -8.50 -13.76 0.55
C ALA A 323 -8.31 -14.72 -0.62
N LEU A 324 -8.95 -15.89 -0.58
CA LEU A 324 -9.04 -16.76 -1.76
C LEU A 324 -9.81 -16.07 -2.89
N PRO A 325 -9.53 -16.39 -4.16
CA PRO A 325 -10.33 -15.93 -5.29
C PRO A 325 -11.82 -16.26 -5.10
N GLY A 326 -12.68 -15.27 -5.33
CA GLY A 326 -14.13 -15.39 -5.14
C GLY A 326 -14.64 -15.23 -3.72
N HIS A 327 -13.75 -15.13 -2.71
CA HIS A 327 -14.12 -14.90 -1.31
C HIS A 327 -13.93 -13.43 -0.95
N GLU A 328 -14.96 -12.63 -1.16
CA GLU A 328 -14.86 -11.18 -1.10
C GLU A 328 -14.84 -10.65 0.33
N ARG A 329 -13.86 -9.80 0.63
CA ARG A 329 -13.72 -9.09 1.90
C ARG A 329 -14.93 -8.18 2.23
N LYS A 330 -15.73 -7.77 1.25
CA LYS A 330 -16.93 -6.95 1.51
C LYS A 330 -17.91 -7.57 2.49
N TRP A 331 -17.90 -8.89 2.66
CA TRP A 331 -18.75 -9.61 3.61
C TRP A 331 -18.11 -9.78 5.00
N ALA A 332 -16.77 -9.65 5.09
CA ALA A 332 -16.02 -9.84 6.32
C ALA A 332 -15.30 -8.56 6.74
N SER A 333 -15.58 -8.06 7.92
CA SER A 333 -14.84 -6.93 8.50
C SER A 333 -13.83 -7.43 9.51
N ARG A 334 -12.65 -6.78 9.54
CA ARG A 334 -11.60 -7.02 10.52
C ARG A 334 -11.55 -5.87 11.51
N SER A 335 -11.29 -6.20 12.77
CA SER A 335 -10.88 -5.26 13.81
C SER A 335 -9.79 -5.90 14.66
N TRP A 336 -9.01 -5.07 15.36
CA TRP A 336 -7.95 -5.61 16.21
C TRP A 336 -7.72 -4.75 17.45
N GLU A 337 -7.29 -5.41 18.51
CA GLU A 337 -6.89 -4.80 19.78
C GLU A 337 -5.45 -5.20 20.08
N TYR A 338 -4.59 -4.21 20.25
CA TYR A 338 -3.20 -4.36 20.65
C TYR A 338 -3.00 -3.77 22.03
N ARG A 339 -2.57 -4.59 22.98
CA ARG A 339 -2.25 -4.19 24.33
C ARG A 339 -0.79 -4.46 24.63
N VAL A 340 -0.07 -3.49 25.19
CA VAL A 340 1.29 -3.68 25.65
C VAL A 340 1.43 -3.23 27.10
N HIS A 341 2.10 -4.07 27.90
CA HIS A 341 2.46 -3.79 29.27
C HIS A 341 3.94 -3.40 29.29
N VAL A 342 4.19 -2.11 29.47
CA VAL A 342 5.54 -1.54 29.49
C VAL A 342 6.20 -1.85 30.83
N ALA A 343 7.45 -2.33 30.78
CA ALA A 343 8.33 -2.52 31.92
C ALA A 343 9.72 -1.95 31.59
N VAL A 344 10.45 -1.46 32.58
CA VAL A 344 11.79 -0.84 32.39
C VAL A 344 12.94 -1.81 32.70
N ASP A 345 12.67 -2.88 33.41
CA ASP A 345 13.63 -3.84 33.97
C ASP A 345 13.49 -5.27 33.39
N ARG A 346 12.52 -5.47 32.54
CA ARG A 346 12.19 -6.78 31.95
C ARG A 346 11.56 -6.62 30.56
N PRO A 347 11.46 -7.72 29.78
CA PRO A 347 10.73 -7.69 28.51
C PRO A 347 9.30 -7.18 28.66
N LEU A 348 8.83 -6.41 27.67
CA LEU A 348 7.43 -5.96 27.58
C LEU A 348 6.54 -7.14 27.20
N GLU A 349 5.34 -7.17 27.73
CA GLU A 349 4.34 -8.18 27.38
C GLU A 349 3.32 -7.57 26.42
N ALA A 350 3.09 -8.22 25.28
CA ALA A 350 2.17 -7.78 24.25
C ALA A 350 1.07 -8.81 23.98
N ASP A 351 -0.16 -8.32 23.87
CA ASP A 351 -1.36 -9.07 23.48
C ASP A 351 -1.94 -8.44 22.22
N LEU A 352 -2.11 -9.23 21.16
CA LEU A 352 -2.86 -8.85 19.96
C LEU A 352 -4.07 -9.76 19.81
N ARG A 353 -5.23 -9.19 19.53
CA ARG A 353 -6.45 -9.92 19.22
C ARG A 353 -6.99 -9.43 17.88
N LEU A 354 -6.94 -10.28 16.86
CA LEU A 354 -7.61 -10.05 15.59
C LEU A 354 -9.02 -10.60 15.68
N ARG A 355 -9.99 -9.83 15.24
CA ARG A 355 -11.40 -10.24 15.23
C ARG A 355 -11.98 -10.05 13.85
N TYR A 356 -12.44 -11.13 13.26
CA TYR A 356 -13.11 -11.18 11.96
C TYR A 356 -14.61 -11.42 12.16
N ILE A 357 -15.43 -10.62 11.50
CA ILE A 357 -16.89 -10.70 11.59
C ILE A 357 -17.44 -10.84 10.18
N HIS A 358 -18.13 -11.94 9.88
CA HIS A 358 -18.84 -12.09 8.62
C HIS A 358 -20.30 -11.66 8.78
N ARG A 359 -20.72 -10.66 8.01
CA ARG A 359 -22.05 -10.03 8.12
C ARG A 359 -23.12 -10.63 7.21
N GLY A 360 -22.78 -11.63 6.39
CA GLY A 360 -23.74 -12.34 5.55
C GLY A 360 -24.78 -13.09 6.38
N ALA A 361 -25.95 -13.37 5.77
CA ALA A 361 -26.94 -14.23 6.38
C ALA A 361 -26.39 -15.67 6.51
N PRO A 362 -26.61 -16.35 7.64
CA PRO A 362 -26.26 -17.76 7.78
C PRO A 362 -26.91 -18.58 6.67
N LEU A 363 -26.12 -19.34 5.94
CA LEU A 363 -26.63 -20.30 4.97
C LEU A 363 -26.72 -21.69 5.63
N GLN A 364 -27.64 -22.50 5.14
CA GLN A 364 -27.77 -23.91 5.58
C GLN A 364 -26.64 -24.79 5.05
N GLU A 365 -25.82 -24.27 4.12
CA GLU A 365 -24.74 -25.00 3.50
C GLU A 365 -23.40 -24.69 4.20
N VAL A 366 -22.69 -25.76 4.48
CA VAL A 366 -21.34 -25.73 5.07
C VAL A 366 -20.36 -25.09 4.08
N CYS A 367 -19.40 -24.33 4.59
CA CYS A 367 -18.29 -23.78 3.84
C CYS A 367 -17.47 -24.88 3.15
N ARG A 368 -17.89 -25.32 1.98
CA ARG A 368 -17.13 -26.29 1.19
C ARG A 368 -16.26 -25.60 0.17
N GLN A 369 -14.99 -25.91 0.19
CA GLN A 369 -14.03 -25.37 -0.79
C GLN A 369 -14.34 -25.80 -2.23
N ALA A 370 -14.91 -27.00 -2.42
CA ALA A 370 -15.29 -27.48 -3.74
C ALA A 370 -16.27 -26.53 -4.48
N ASP A 371 -17.04 -25.76 -3.71
CA ASP A 371 -18.02 -24.80 -4.22
C ASP A 371 -17.54 -23.35 -4.03
N TRP A 372 -16.25 -23.09 -4.19
CA TRP A 372 -15.66 -21.77 -4.00
C TRP A 372 -16.40 -20.61 -4.70
N ARG A 373 -17.13 -20.89 -5.79
CA ARG A 373 -17.97 -19.90 -6.49
C ARG A 373 -19.32 -19.65 -5.84
N ALA A 374 -19.77 -20.54 -4.97
CA ALA A 374 -21.06 -20.46 -4.28
C ALA A 374 -20.90 -20.22 -2.77
N SER A 375 -19.68 -20.33 -2.24
CA SER A 375 -19.41 -20.19 -0.82
C SER A 375 -19.53 -18.74 -0.37
N THR A 376 -20.36 -18.51 0.65
CA THR A 376 -20.49 -17.23 1.35
C THR A 376 -19.51 -17.09 2.50
N CYS A 377 -18.58 -18.03 2.65
CA CYS A 377 -17.56 -17.98 3.68
C CYS A 377 -16.38 -17.12 3.26
N TYR A 378 -15.81 -16.38 4.19
CA TYR A 378 -14.58 -15.67 3.98
C TYR A 378 -13.39 -16.59 4.28
N TRP A 379 -12.65 -16.95 3.24
CA TRP A 379 -11.44 -17.75 3.32
C TRP A 379 -10.24 -16.82 3.23
N ASN A 380 -9.37 -16.85 4.23
CA ASN A 380 -8.28 -15.92 4.36
C ASN A 380 -7.01 -16.59 4.87
N PHE A 381 -5.88 -16.23 4.29
CA PHE A 381 -4.58 -16.43 4.89
C PHE A 381 -4.16 -15.11 5.52
N PHE A 382 -4.24 -15.01 6.86
CA PHE A 382 -3.78 -13.83 7.56
C PHE A 382 -2.31 -13.90 7.87
N GLN A 383 -1.65 -12.73 7.93
CA GLN A 383 -0.26 -12.58 8.34
C GLN A 383 -0.17 -11.42 9.33
N VAL A 384 0.56 -11.63 10.41
CA VAL A 384 0.92 -10.60 11.40
C VAL A 384 2.43 -10.45 11.39
N PHE A 385 2.89 -9.27 11.07
CA PHE A 385 4.31 -8.93 11.10
C PHE A 385 4.64 -8.19 12.38
N LEU A 386 5.61 -8.74 13.12
CA LEU A 386 6.09 -8.28 14.40
C LEU A 386 7.58 -7.87 14.29
N PRO A 387 8.12 -7.07 15.21
CA PRO A 387 9.54 -6.71 15.19
C PRO A 387 10.44 -7.93 15.43
N ARG A 388 11.69 -7.86 14.96
CA ARG A 388 12.69 -8.96 15.06
C ARG A 388 12.94 -9.50 16.47
N TRP A 389 12.72 -8.66 17.47
CA TRP A 389 12.92 -8.98 18.90
C TRP A 389 11.64 -9.50 19.59
N ALA A 390 10.58 -9.76 18.84
CA ALA A 390 9.45 -10.48 19.37
C ALA A 390 9.86 -11.94 19.66
N THR A 391 9.63 -12.38 20.89
CA THR A 391 10.01 -13.70 21.41
C THR A 391 8.85 -14.32 22.18
N GLU A 392 8.95 -15.60 22.53
CA GLU A 392 7.92 -16.32 23.28
C GLU A 392 6.53 -16.11 22.70
N ILE A 393 6.42 -16.27 21.38
CA ILE A 393 5.17 -16.02 20.65
C ILE A 393 4.24 -17.22 20.84
N GLU A 394 3.11 -16.96 21.48
CA GLU A 394 2.04 -17.91 21.70
C GLU A 394 0.87 -17.54 20.79
N ALA A 395 0.52 -18.43 19.89
CA ALA A 395 -0.62 -18.29 19.00
C ALA A 395 -1.34 -19.63 18.97
N PRO A 396 -2.51 -19.76 19.60
CA PRO A 396 -3.26 -21.01 19.56
C PRO A 396 -3.74 -21.30 18.14
N PRO A 397 -3.86 -22.58 17.76
CA PRO A 397 -4.39 -22.96 16.46
C PRO A 397 -5.72 -22.26 16.19
N VAL A 398 -5.87 -21.74 14.97
CA VAL A 398 -7.17 -21.22 14.52
C VAL A 398 -8.01 -22.41 14.07
N PRO A 399 -9.26 -22.57 14.53
CA PRO A 399 -10.11 -23.65 14.08
C PRO A 399 -10.26 -23.59 12.56
N LEU A 400 -9.90 -24.67 11.89
CA LEU A 400 -10.21 -24.87 10.49
C LEU A 400 -11.60 -25.50 10.39
N HIS A 401 -12.38 -25.06 9.42
CA HIS A 401 -13.68 -25.65 9.17
C HIS A 401 -13.53 -27.10 8.72
N GLU A 402 -14.46 -27.97 9.11
CA GLU A 402 -14.53 -29.36 8.67
C GLU A 402 -14.57 -29.44 7.12
N GLY A 403 -13.65 -30.16 6.52
CA GLY A 403 -13.44 -30.18 5.06
C GLY A 403 -12.37 -29.22 4.52
N THR A 404 -11.81 -28.34 5.35
CA THR A 404 -10.63 -27.51 5.03
C THR A 404 -9.36 -28.35 4.90
N GLU A 405 -9.35 -29.55 5.47
CA GLU A 405 -8.23 -30.52 5.43
C GLU A 405 -7.76 -30.86 4.01
N ARG A 406 -8.61 -30.69 3.01
CA ARG A 406 -8.27 -30.89 1.60
C ARG A 406 -7.59 -29.68 0.95
N LEU A 407 -7.75 -28.48 1.53
CA LEU A 407 -7.01 -27.28 1.13
C LEU A 407 -5.56 -27.34 1.56
N ALA A 408 -5.33 -27.96 2.66
CA ALA A 408 -4.05 -28.08 3.29
C ALA A 408 -3.45 -29.45 2.98
N TRP A 409 -3.13 -29.70 1.72
CA TRP A 409 -2.24 -30.81 1.41
C TRP A 409 -0.96 -30.64 2.21
N GLY A 410 -0.93 -31.21 3.43
CA GLY A 410 0.19 -31.15 4.35
C GLY A 410 -0.06 -30.36 5.65
N TYR A 411 -1.20 -29.68 5.82
CA TYR A 411 -1.53 -29.05 7.10
C TYR A 411 -2.51 -29.95 7.88
N THR A 412 -2.06 -30.49 8.98
CA THR A 412 -2.93 -31.13 9.98
C THR A 412 -3.54 -30.06 10.87
N GLU A 413 -4.58 -30.39 11.65
CA GLU A 413 -5.23 -29.47 12.60
C GLU A 413 -4.25 -28.73 13.53
N GLY A 414 -3.05 -29.29 13.78
CA GLY A 414 -1.97 -28.68 14.56
C GLY A 414 -1.11 -27.67 13.82
N ASP A 415 -1.16 -27.62 12.46
CA ASP A 415 -0.25 -26.83 11.62
C ASP A 415 -0.93 -25.57 11.02
N SER A 416 -2.08 -25.14 11.58
CA SER A 416 -2.83 -24.00 11.07
C SER A 416 -2.08 -22.67 11.13
N LEU A 417 -1.02 -22.59 11.92
CA LEU A 417 -0.16 -21.41 12.07
C LEU A 417 1.27 -21.70 11.69
N ARG A 418 1.86 -20.78 10.94
CA ARG A 418 3.28 -20.77 10.62
C ARG A 418 3.98 -19.58 11.28
N MET A 419 5.24 -19.75 11.63
CA MET A 419 6.08 -18.67 12.13
C MET A 419 7.36 -18.60 11.31
N VAL A 420 7.66 -17.44 10.74
CA VAL A 420 8.83 -17.21 9.90
C VAL A 420 9.60 -15.98 10.36
N ARG A 421 10.93 -16.15 10.54
CA ARG A 421 11.84 -15.03 10.73
C ARG A 421 12.45 -14.65 9.38
N HIS A 422 12.06 -13.51 8.87
CA HIS A 422 12.46 -13.08 7.52
C HIS A 422 13.90 -12.59 7.46
N ARG A 423 14.62 -13.01 6.39
CA ARG A 423 16.00 -12.61 6.11
C ARG A 423 16.17 -11.98 4.72
N GLY A 424 15.09 -11.75 3.99
CA GLY A 424 15.12 -11.23 2.62
C GLY A 424 13.80 -10.61 2.19
N GLU A 425 13.65 -10.34 0.90
CA GLU A 425 12.44 -9.90 0.22
C GLU A 425 11.79 -8.62 0.77
N GLY A 426 12.60 -7.70 1.32
CA GLY A 426 12.10 -6.46 1.94
C GLY A 426 11.49 -6.65 3.33
N LEU A 427 11.47 -7.87 3.86
CA LEU A 427 10.90 -8.22 5.18
C LEU A 427 11.97 -8.50 6.23
N THR A 428 13.25 -8.30 5.89
CA THR A 428 14.38 -8.54 6.80
C THR A 428 14.18 -7.82 8.14
N GLY A 429 14.34 -8.55 9.23
CA GLY A 429 14.17 -7.99 10.57
C GLY A 429 12.73 -8.05 11.09
N LEU A 430 11.83 -8.78 10.44
CA LEU A 430 10.48 -9.04 10.94
C LEU A 430 10.27 -10.52 11.26
N VAL A 431 9.36 -10.76 12.17
CA VAL A 431 8.78 -12.09 12.46
C VAL A 431 7.37 -12.09 11.91
N GLU A 432 7.04 -13.03 11.05
CA GLU A 432 5.70 -13.29 10.57
C GLU A 432 5.05 -14.42 11.39
N VAL A 433 3.83 -14.18 11.83
CA VAL A 433 2.91 -15.21 12.31
C VAL A 433 1.73 -15.23 11.35
N GLY A 434 1.55 -16.30 10.62
CA GLY A 434 0.52 -16.42 9.60
C GLY A 434 -0.24 -17.73 9.70
N GLY A 435 -1.46 -17.76 9.18
CA GLY A 435 -2.28 -18.95 9.18
C GLY A 435 -3.55 -18.82 8.37
N TYR A 436 -4.17 -19.96 8.14
CA TYR A 436 -5.45 -20.04 7.45
C TYR A 436 -6.58 -19.82 8.44
N LEU A 437 -7.60 -19.09 8.02
CA LEU A 437 -8.86 -19.00 8.73
C LEU A 437 -10.05 -19.00 7.76
N THR A 438 -11.14 -19.54 8.23
CA THR A 438 -12.43 -19.48 7.55
C THR A 438 -13.42 -18.81 8.48
N VAL A 439 -14.14 -17.80 7.97
CA VAL A 439 -15.19 -17.13 8.72
C VAL A 439 -16.51 -17.42 8.01
N GLU A 440 -17.36 -18.18 8.67
CA GLU A 440 -18.69 -18.51 8.16
C GLU A 440 -19.64 -17.32 8.23
N ALA A 441 -20.61 -17.29 7.32
CA ALA A 441 -21.64 -16.26 7.32
C ALA A 441 -22.35 -16.16 8.68
N GLY A 442 -22.46 -14.94 9.21
CA GLY A 442 -23.07 -14.67 10.51
C GLY A 442 -22.20 -15.02 11.72
N THR A 443 -20.95 -15.44 11.55
CA THR A 443 -20.05 -15.84 12.64
C THR A 443 -18.95 -14.82 12.92
N VAL A 444 -18.25 -15.06 14.03
CA VAL A 444 -17.10 -14.28 14.48
C VAL A 444 -15.93 -15.21 14.79
N VAL A 445 -14.78 -14.95 14.21
CA VAL A 445 -13.53 -15.65 14.53
C VAL A 445 -12.57 -14.67 15.20
N THR A 446 -11.93 -15.11 16.29
CA THR A 446 -10.90 -14.32 17.01
C THR A 446 -9.60 -15.09 17.01
N VAL A 447 -8.52 -14.40 16.59
CA VAL A 447 -7.15 -14.93 16.61
C VAL A 447 -6.36 -14.17 17.68
N PRO A 448 -6.11 -14.77 18.85
CA PRO A 448 -5.27 -14.17 19.87
C PRO A 448 -3.81 -14.51 19.64
N LEU A 449 -2.91 -13.53 19.84
CA LEU A 449 -1.48 -13.70 19.89
C LEU A 449 -0.94 -13.06 21.17
N ARG A 450 -0.02 -13.75 21.85
CA ARG A 450 0.74 -13.21 22.98
C ARG A 450 2.22 -13.34 22.68
N TYR A 451 3.00 -12.35 23.07
CA TYR A 451 4.44 -12.40 22.87
C TYR A 451 5.16 -11.43 23.80
N ARG A 452 6.47 -11.59 23.89
CA ARG A 452 7.34 -10.66 24.60
C ARG A 452 8.16 -9.84 23.62
N LEU A 453 8.33 -8.57 23.97
CA LEU A 453 9.22 -7.65 23.27
C LEU A 453 10.48 -7.45 24.12
N ALA A 454 11.63 -7.52 23.48
CA ALA A 454 12.90 -7.25 24.16
C ALA A 454 12.91 -5.81 24.73
N PRO A 455 13.68 -5.54 25.82
CA PRO A 455 13.73 -4.25 26.47
C PRO A 455 14.11 -3.10 25.52
N GLU A 456 14.82 -3.38 24.44
CA GLU A 456 15.22 -2.43 23.39
C GLU A 456 14.03 -1.78 22.67
N ALA A 457 12.84 -2.38 22.75
CA ALA A 457 11.59 -1.75 22.29
C ALA A 457 11.23 -0.49 23.07
N LEU A 458 11.85 -0.28 24.26
CA LEU A 458 11.71 0.89 25.10
C LEU A 458 13.00 1.71 25.06
N ARG A 459 12.93 2.97 24.62
CA ARG A 459 14.09 3.87 24.51
C ARG A 459 14.29 4.66 25.80
N PRO A 460 15.41 4.50 26.53
CA PRO A 460 15.75 5.36 27.66
C PRO A 460 16.21 6.74 27.16
N LEU A 461 15.76 7.80 27.85
CA LEU A 461 16.10 9.20 27.54
C LEU A 461 16.89 9.89 28.66
N GLY A 462 17.29 9.13 29.69
CA GLY A 462 17.95 9.66 30.89
C GLY A 462 16.98 10.25 31.92
N GLU A 463 17.47 10.43 33.14
CA GLU A 463 16.70 10.99 34.27
C GLU A 463 15.39 10.25 34.57
N GLY A 464 15.38 8.92 34.46
CA GLY A 464 14.19 8.08 34.65
C GLY A 464 13.13 8.24 33.54
N ARG A 465 13.44 8.93 32.44
CA ARG A 465 12.51 9.13 31.31
C ARG A 465 12.68 8.03 30.27
N TYR A 466 11.54 7.59 29.72
CA TYR A 466 11.46 6.54 28.72
C TYR A 466 10.46 6.89 27.63
N LEU A 467 10.77 6.49 26.39
CA LEU A 467 9.88 6.60 25.25
C LEU A 467 9.55 5.21 24.72
N TYR A 468 8.28 4.84 24.81
CA TYR A 468 7.72 3.71 24.06
C TYR A 468 7.17 4.23 22.74
N ARG A 469 7.47 3.50 21.65
CA ARG A 469 6.99 3.82 20.30
C ARG A 469 6.51 2.55 19.60
N LEU A 470 5.33 2.63 18.95
CA LEU A 470 4.76 1.59 18.11
C LEU A 470 4.49 2.16 16.74
N LEU A 471 5.04 1.56 15.69
CA LEU A 471 4.61 1.79 14.31
C LEU A 471 3.59 0.73 13.91
N VAL A 472 2.40 1.15 13.49
CA VAL A 472 1.41 0.30 12.85
C VAL A 472 1.37 0.61 11.37
N GLN A 473 1.79 -0.34 10.53
CA GLN A 473 1.68 -0.18 9.09
C GLN A 473 0.35 -0.73 8.57
N LYS A 474 -0.31 0.07 7.73
CA LYS A 474 -1.58 -0.27 7.09
C LYS A 474 -1.35 -1.20 5.90
N GLN A 475 -2.17 -2.23 5.78
CA GLN A 475 -2.27 -3.00 4.54
C GLN A 475 -2.87 -2.14 3.43
N PRO A 476 -2.28 -2.09 2.22
CA PRO A 476 -2.88 -1.49 1.04
C PRO A 476 -4.28 -2.04 0.74
N GLY A 477 -5.19 -1.17 0.30
CA GLY A 477 -6.55 -1.55 -0.08
C GLY A 477 -7.52 -1.84 1.08
N VAL A 478 -7.09 -1.70 2.34
CA VAL A 478 -7.91 -1.92 3.54
C VAL A 478 -8.10 -0.60 4.27
N ASP A 479 -9.28 -0.01 4.21
CA ASP A 479 -9.58 1.31 4.78
C ASP A 479 -10.55 1.28 5.97
N ASP A 480 -11.01 0.11 6.37
CA ASP A 480 -12.05 -0.10 7.36
C ASP A 480 -11.59 -0.90 8.59
N ASP A 481 -10.28 -1.05 8.79
CA ASP A 481 -9.74 -1.69 9.98
C ASP A 481 -9.95 -0.82 11.22
N HIS A 482 -10.84 -1.27 12.11
CA HIS A 482 -11.00 -0.65 13.41
C HIS A 482 -9.95 -1.16 14.39
N TYR A 483 -9.30 -0.23 15.10
CA TYR A 483 -8.25 -0.59 16.03
C TYR A 483 -8.48 -0.06 17.46
N THR A 484 -7.92 -0.78 18.40
CA THR A 484 -7.63 -0.28 19.75
C THR A 484 -6.15 -0.54 20.04
N VAL A 485 -5.39 0.50 20.35
CA VAL A 485 -4.04 0.41 20.88
C VAL A 485 -4.09 0.87 22.34
N ALA A 486 -3.58 0.05 23.27
CA ALA A 486 -3.58 0.33 24.70
C ALA A 486 -2.20 0.05 25.29
N VAL A 487 -1.57 1.08 25.85
CA VAL A 487 -0.27 1.02 26.50
C VAL A 487 -0.46 1.14 28.01
N ARG A 488 -0.03 0.14 28.77
CA ARG A 488 -0.04 0.16 30.23
C ARG A 488 1.32 0.54 30.76
N LEU A 489 1.36 1.63 31.50
CA LEU A 489 2.59 2.12 32.14
C LEU A 489 2.97 1.28 33.38
N PRO A 490 4.25 1.29 33.80
CA PRO A 490 4.71 0.76 35.08
C PRO A 490 3.96 1.36 36.27
N GLU A 491 4.07 0.74 37.44
CA GLU A 491 3.23 1.08 38.60
C GLU A 491 3.40 2.55 39.05
N ASP A 492 4.62 2.97 39.21
CA ASP A 492 4.95 4.32 39.72
C ASP A 492 5.29 5.33 38.61
N ALA A 493 4.94 5.00 37.36
CA ALA A 493 5.26 5.86 36.22
C ALA A 493 4.29 7.03 36.09
N THR A 494 4.84 8.20 35.82
CA THR A 494 4.10 9.42 35.46
C THR A 494 4.10 9.63 33.96
N LEU A 495 2.92 9.72 33.35
CA LEU A 495 2.77 10.07 31.93
C LEU A 495 3.21 11.52 31.71
N LEU A 496 4.17 11.74 30.80
CA LEU A 496 4.66 13.07 30.41
C LEU A 496 4.04 13.55 29.09
N GLY A 497 3.71 12.63 28.19
CA GLY A 497 3.12 12.94 26.89
C GLY A 497 2.74 11.69 26.12
N ALA A 498 1.82 11.87 25.16
CA ALA A 498 1.42 10.82 24.23
C ALA A 498 1.07 11.40 22.85
N THR A 499 1.50 10.76 21.78
CA THR A 499 1.29 11.19 20.40
C THR A 499 0.79 10.01 19.55
N PRO A 500 -0.26 10.18 18.73
CA PRO A 500 -1.21 11.28 18.72
C PRO A 500 -1.92 11.44 20.06
N SER A 501 -2.73 12.49 20.22
CA SER A 501 -3.53 12.63 21.46
C SER A 501 -4.36 11.38 21.72
N PRO A 502 -4.27 10.74 22.90
CA PRO A 502 -4.98 9.51 23.18
C PRO A 502 -6.50 9.74 23.27
N THR A 503 -7.27 8.74 22.87
CA THR A 503 -8.74 8.77 23.02
C THR A 503 -9.14 8.79 24.51
N ARG A 504 -8.33 8.14 25.35
CA ARG A 504 -8.57 8.04 26.78
C ARG A 504 -7.28 7.77 27.55
N VAL A 505 -7.14 8.41 28.71
CA VAL A 505 -6.17 8.02 29.75
C VAL A 505 -6.97 7.59 30.99
N ALA A 506 -6.72 6.40 31.50
CA ALA A 506 -7.45 5.86 32.66
C ALA A 506 -6.49 5.05 33.55
N GLY A 507 -6.17 5.59 34.71
CA GLY A 507 -5.13 5.03 35.57
C GLY A 507 -3.81 4.96 34.82
N ARG A 508 -3.23 3.77 34.73
CA ARG A 508 -1.97 3.52 34.01
C ARG A 508 -2.14 3.24 32.50
N TRP A 509 -3.37 3.26 31.97
CA TRP A 509 -3.64 2.97 30.57
C TRP A 509 -3.71 4.24 29.72
N VAL A 510 -2.96 4.24 28.62
CA VAL A 510 -3.05 5.22 27.53
C VAL A 510 -3.66 4.50 26.33
N VAL A 511 -4.81 4.98 25.85
CA VAL A 511 -5.63 4.23 24.87
C VAL A 511 -5.96 5.10 23.66
N TRP A 512 -5.79 4.53 22.47
CA TRP A 512 -6.25 5.08 21.21
C TRP A 512 -7.25 4.13 20.56
N ARG A 513 -8.29 4.68 19.95
CA ARG A 513 -9.27 3.95 19.15
C ARG A 513 -9.55 4.72 17.87
N GLY A 514 -9.68 4.00 16.76
CA GLY A 514 -9.94 4.63 15.47
C GLY A 514 -10.06 3.63 14.34
N THR A 515 -10.04 4.17 13.13
CA THR A 515 -9.94 3.40 11.89
C THR A 515 -8.58 3.67 11.24
N LEU A 516 -7.87 2.62 10.87
CA LEU A 516 -6.53 2.72 10.29
C LEU A 516 -6.63 3.05 8.79
N THR A 517 -6.56 4.32 8.45
CA THR A 517 -6.62 4.80 7.06
C THR A 517 -5.25 5.10 6.44
N ALA A 518 -4.19 5.13 7.25
CA ALA A 518 -2.78 5.28 6.85
C ALA A 518 -1.90 4.64 7.91
N ASP A 519 -0.58 4.55 7.67
CA ASP A 519 0.37 4.17 8.71
C ASP A 519 0.25 5.11 9.91
N ALA A 520 0.33 4.56 11.11
CA ALA A 520 0.17 5.30 12.35
C ALA A 520 1.31 4.99 13.34
N THR A 521 1.86 6.04 13.95
CA THR A 521 2.84 5.90 15.03
C THR A 521 2.21 6.35 16.32
N PHE A 522 2.34 5.51 17.36
CA PHE A 522 1.87 5.78 18.72
C PHE A 522 3.08 5.92 19.63
N GLU A 523 3.17 7.04 20.34
CA GLU A 523 4.28 7.32 21.23
C GLU A 523 3.76 7.61 22.65
N VAL A 524 4.46 7.08 23.64
CA VAL A 524 4.22 7.35 25.05
C VAL A 524 5.52 7.74 25.73
N LEU A 525 5.61 8.98 26.19
CA LEU A 525 6.69 9.50 26.99
C LEU A 525 6.28 9.46 28.47
N PHE A 526 7.06 8.82 29.30
CA PHE A 526 6.79 8.70 30.73
C PHE A 526 8.08 8.76 31.55
N ARG A 527 7.93 8.97 32.86
CA ARG A 527 9.02 8.94 33.83
C ARG A 527 8.71 7.94 34.93
N THR A 528 9.71 7.18 35.33
CA THR A 528 9.73 6.38 36.57
C THR A 528 10.51 7.13 37.65
N PRO A 529 10.27 6.84 38.93
CA PRO A 529 11.02 7.40 40.05
C PRO A 529 12.54 7.25 39.92
#